data_847e7cfeaf326947b59e6235a61001ca
#
_entry.id   847e7cfeaf326947b59e6235a61001ca
#
_cell.length_a   1.000
_cell.length_b   1.000
_cell.length_c   1.000
_cell.angle_alpha   90.00
_cell.angle_beta   90.00
_cell.angle_gamma   90.00
#
_symmetry.space_group_name_H-M   'P 1'
#
loop_
_entity.id
_entity.type
_entity.pdbx_description
1 polymer ?
#
loop_
_entity_poly.entity_id
_entity_poly.type
_entity_poly.pdbx_seq_one_letter_code
_entity_poly.pdbx_strand_id
1 'polypeptide(L)'
;KSDPILMEGDVINVLRQENTVTIRETGTRMAQYVPEEFSSENKTVIYQGNRSAKWYIRHYAGGFQKTADKNSVTVTMPNNRTESVTKILGIRCYPKVYPGGTITLRIDQDKREKLEKEKEKINWDETLSRSLSSLTSVISIILLVDRLK
;
A
#
# COMPACT_ATOMS: atom_id res chain seq x y z
N LYS A 1 39.10 -16.73 -9.31
CA LYS A 1 38.16 -17.15 -8.25
C LYS A 1 38.56 -18.58 -7.88
N SER A 2 39.02 -18.82 -6.67
CA SER A 2 39.25 -20.16 -6.16
C SER A 2 37.93 -20.76 -5.72
N ASP A 3 37.65 -21.99 -6.17
CA ASP A 3 36.50 -22.73 -5.66
C ASP A 3 36.70 -23.07 -4.18
N PRO A 4 35.67 -23.02 -3.36
CA PRO A 4 35.77 -23.43 -1.96
C PRO A 4 36.11 -24.92 -1.89
N ILE A 5 37.04 -25.28 -1.04
CA ILE A 5 37.38 -26.69 -0.74
C ILE A 5 36.32 -27.17 0.25
N LEU A 6 35.54 -28.18 -0.14
CA LEU A 6 34.54 -28.82 0.70
C LEU A 6 35.17 -29.87 1.60
N MET A 7 34.78 -29.87 2.87
CA MET A 7 35.20 -30.85 3.87
C MET A 7 34.04 -31.79 4.21
N GLU A 8 34.37 -32.93 4.84
CA GLU A 8 33.37 -33.87 5.32
C GLU A 8 32.46 -33.18 6.36
N GLY A 9 31.12 -33.18 6.11
CA GLY A 9 30.16 -32.50 6.93
C GLY A 9 29.70 -31.14 6.41
N ASP A 10 30.30 -30.61 5.34
CA ASP A 10 29.84 -29.39 4.71
C ASP A 10 28.49 -29.58 4.01
N VAL A 11 27.57 -28.67 4.24
CA VAL A 11 26.24 -28.65 3.61
C VAL A 11 26.19 -27.54 2.56
N ILE A 12 26.06 -27.93 1.29
CA ILE A 12 25.82 -26.97 0.20
C ILE A 12 24.32 -26.74 0.08
N ASN A 13 23.87 -25.54 0.41
CA ASN A 13 22.50 -25.13 0.20
C ASN A 13 22.38 -24.34 -1.11
N VAL A 14 21.89 -24.99 -2.16
CA VAL A 14 21.64 -24.34 -3.45
C VAL A 14 20.21 -23.79 -3.44
N LEU A 15 20.08 -22.49 -3.24
CA LEU A 15 18.80 -21.80 -3.32
C LEU A 15 18.30 -21.80 -4.76
N ARG A 16 17.08 -22.31 -4.96
CA ARG A 16 16.40 -22.18 -6.26
C ARG A 16 16.15 -20.71 -6.55
N GLN A 17 16.60 -20.23 -7.68
CA GLN A 17 16.32 -18.88 -8.13
C GLN A 17 14.83 -18.78 -8.48
N GLU A 18 14.04 -18.21 -7.59
CA GLU A 18 12.63 -17.91 -7.87
C GLU A 18 12.57 -16.67 -8.75
N ASN A 19 11.93 -16.81 -9.91
CA ASN A 19 11.73 -15.69 -10.83
C ASN A 19 10.48 -14.87 -10.43
N THR A 20 10.30 -14.65 -9.14
CA THR A 20 9.17 -13.97 -8.54
C THR A 20 9.62 -12.86 -7.58
N VAL A 21 8.70 -11.97 -7.26
CA VAL A 21 8.87 -10.89 -6.27
C VAL A 21 7.67 -10.93 -5.34
N THR A 22 7.91 -10.87 -4.04
CA THR A 22 6.86 -10.83 -3.03
C THR A 22 6.63 -9.38 -2.59
N ILE A 23 5.40 -8.92 -2.60
CA ILE A 23 5.01 -7.60 -2.10
C ILE A 23 4.19 -7.83 -0.84
N ARG A 24 4.62 -7.28 0.29
CA ARG A 24 3.81 -7.23 1.50
C ARG A 24 2.81 -6.10 1.36
N GLU A 25 1.52 -6.43 1.39
CA GLU A 25 0.44 -5.50 1.04
C GLU A 25 0.19 -4.42 2.09
N THR A 26 0.78 -4.51 3.28
CA THR A 26 0.70 -3.49 4.33
C THR A 26 1.03 -2.11 3.75
N GLY A 27 0.09 -1.17 3.77
CA GLY A 27 0.29 0.18 3.24
C GLY A 27 0.14 0.34 1.72
N THR A 28 -0.25 -0.70 0.99
CA THR A 28 -0.63 -0.61 -0.43
C THR A 28 -2.11 -0.25 -0.58
N ARG A 29 -2.51 0.29 -1.74
CA ARG A 29 -3.93 0.58 -1.99
C ARG A 29 -4.79 -0.67 -2.03
N MET A 30 -4.28 -1.77 -2.53
CA MET A 30 -5.03 -3.02 -2.58
C MET A 30 -5.40 -3.54 -1.20
N ALA A 31 -4.51 -3.42 -0.22
CA ALA A 31 -4.80 -3.79 1.17
C ALA A 31 -6.00 -3.04 1.77
N GLN A 32 -6.36 -1.88 1.21
CA GLN A 32 -7.49 -1.08 1.70
C GLN A 32 -8.85 -1.61 1.20
N TYR A 33 -8.88 -2.31 0.06
CA TYR A 33 -10.11 -2.74 -0.61
C TYR A 33 -10.39 -4.24 -0.47
N VAL A 34 -9.42 -5.00 -0.01
CA VAL A 34 -9.59 -6.45 0.21
C VAL A 34 -10.07 -6.66 1.65
N PRO A 35 -11.23 -7.32 1.87
CA PRO A 35 -11.67 -7.71 3.21
C PRO A 35 -10.57 -8.52 3.92
N GLU A 36 -10.45 -8.36 5.23
CA GLU A 36 -9.41 -9.04 6.04
C GLU A 36 -9.42 -10.56 5.85
N GLU A 37 -10.59 -11.14 5.60
CA GLU A 37 -10.78 -12.58 5.32
C GLU A 37 -10.08 -13.06 4.05
N PHE A 38 -9.86 -12.18 3.08
CA PHE A 38 -9.22 -12.46 1.78
C PHE A 38 -7.88 -11.77 1.58
N SER A 39 -7.44 -10.98 2.56
CA SER A 39 -6.17 -10.28 2.49
C SER A 39 -5.03 -11.28 2.73
N SER A 40 -4.45 -11.77 1.65
CA SER A 40 -3.13 -12.39 1.76
C SER A 40 -2.15 -11.26 2.09
N GLU A 41 -1.49 -11.35 3.25
CA GLU A 41 -0.46 -10.36 3.66
C GLU A 41 0.65 -10.19 2.62
N ASN A 42 0.78 -11.13 1.71
CA ASN A 42 1.86 -11.23 0.74
C ASN A 42 1.31 -11.52 -0.66
N LYS A 43 1.63 -10.68 -1.61
CA LYS A 43 1.33 -10.87 -3.03
C LYS A 43 2.60 -11.25 -3.78
N THR A 44 2.61 -12.43 -4.37
CA THR A 44 3.71 -12.88 -5.20
C THR A 44 3.43 -12.59 -6.67
N VAL A 45 4.35 -11.93 -7.34
CA VAL A 45 4.26 -11.53 -8.75
C VAL A 45 5.49 -11.96 -9.53
N ILE A 46 5.38 -12.07 -10.84
CA ILE A 46 6.50 -12.42 -11.70
C ILE A 46 7.51 -11.27 -11.73
N TYR A 47 8.80 -11.61 -11.66
CA TYR A 47 9.88 -10.64 -11.79
C TYR A 47 9.93 -10.04 -13.21
N GLN A 48 9.93 -8.72 -13.28
CA GLN A 48 9.89 -7.94 -14.54
C GLN A 48 11.19 -7.12 -14.76
N GLY A 49 12.33 -7.79 -14.65
CA GLY A 49 13.63 -7.13 -14.84
C GLY A 49 13.98 -6.13 -13.71
N ASN A 50 15.05 -5.37 -13.91
CA ASN A 50 15.59 -4.43 -12.92
C ASN A 50 14.71 -3.19 -12.70
N ARG A 51 13.45 -3.41 -12.26
CA ARG A 51 12.53 -2.33 -11.92
C ARG A 51 12.68 -1.93 -10.45
N SER A 52 12.34 -0.68 -10.13
CA SER A 52 12.36 -0.20 -8.74
C SER A 52 11.16 -0.73 -7.94
N ALA A 53 11.29 -0.80 -6.61
CA ALA A 53 10.18 -1.17 -5.72
C ALA A 53 8.92 -0.31 -5.94
N LYS A 54 9.09 0.99 -6.21
CA LYS A 54 7.99 1.90 -6.56
C LYS A 54 7.21 1.43 -7.79
N TRP A 55 7.90 0.92 -8.80
CA TRP A 55 7.27 0.41 -10.01
C TRP A 55 6.40 -0.82 -9.70
N TYR A 56 6.93 -1.79 -8.95
CA TYR A 56 6.18 -2.98 -8.54
C TYR A 56 4.95 -2.64 -7.70
N ILE A 57 5.08 -1.74 -6.72
CA ILE A 57 3.96 -1.31 -5.88
C ILE A 57 2.87 -0.65 -6.74
N ARG A 58 3.23 0.17 -7.74
CA ARG A 58 2.24 0.82 -8.61
C ARG A 58 1.52 -0.15 -9.53
N HIS A 59 2.27 -1.09 -10.14
CA HIS A 59 1.70 -2.00 -11.14
C HIS A 59 0.90 -3.15 -10.54
N TYR A 60 1.36 -3.70 -9.43
CA TYR A 60 0.78 -4.92 -8.87
C TYR A 60 -0.02 -4.73 -7.59
N ALA A 61 0.23 -3.65 -6.85
CA ALA A 61 -0.43 -3.39 -5.56
C ALA A 61 -1.28 -2.10 -5.57
N GLY A 62 -1.64 -1.58 -6.74
CA GLY A 62 -2.49 -0.39 -6.89
C GLY A 62 -1.85 0.92 -6.42
N GLY A 63 -0.57 0.90 -6.06
CA GLY A 63 0.17 2.06 -5.58
C GLY A 63 0.17 2.22 -4.06
N PHE A 64 0.60 3.38 -3.61
CA PHE A 64 0.70 3.72 -2.20
C PHE A 64 -0.64 4.19 -1.64
N GLN A 65 -0.99 3.70 -0.45
CA GLN A 65 -2.10 4.21 0.35
C GLN A 65 -1.80 5.63 0.85
N LYS A 66 -2.83 6.42 1.22
CA LYS A 66 -2.65 7.78 1.77
C LYS A 66 -1.84 7.77 3.08
N THR A 67 -2.04 6.74 3.89
CA THR A 67 -1.36 6.51 5.17
C THR A 67 0.01 5.84 5.02
N ALA A 68 0.43 5.46 3.81
CA ALA A 68 1.70 4.80 3.60
C ALA A 68 2.89 5.72 3.88
N ASP A 69 3.87 5.19 4.61
CA ASP A 69 5.18 5.85 4.72
C ASP A 69 6.05 5.51 3.51
N LYS A 70 6.07 6.42 2.55
CA LYS A 70 6.84 6.26 1.31
C LYS A 70 8.37 6.23 1.53
N ASN A 71 8.85 6.57 2.73
CA ASN A 71 10.27 6.53 3.06
C ASN A 71 10.67 5.18 3.67
N SER A 72 9.71 4.41 4.15
CA SER A 72 9.94 3.11 4.80
C SER A 72 9.96 1.92 3.83
N VAL A 73 9.90 2.18 2.51
CA VAL A 73 9.97 1.09 1.53
C VAL A 73 11.33 0.43 1.59
N THR A 74 11.33 -0.87 1.84
CA THR A 74 12.52 -1.72 1.89
C THR A 74 12.39 -2.88 0.92
N VAL A 75 13.51 -3.29 0.37
CA VAL A 75 13.63 -4.51 -0.46
C VAL A 75 14.60 -5.44 0.23
N THR A 76 14.13 -6.60 0.64
CA THR A 76 14.97 -7.67 1.19
C THR A 76 15.26 -8.69 0.08
N MET A 77 16.52 -8.94 -0.17
CA MET A 77 16.97 -9.92 -1.15
C MET A 77 16.99 -11.33 -0.54
N PRO A 78 17.04 -12.41 -1.35
CA PRO A 78 17.12 -13.79 -0.84
C PRO A 78 18.32 -14.06 0.08
N ASN A 79 19.40 -13.31 -0.06
CA ASN A 79 20.58 -13.37 0.80
C ASN A 79 20.45 -12.54 2.10
N ASN A 80 19.23 -12.14 2.48
CA ASN A 80 18.90 -11.30 3.63
C ASN A 80 19.48 -9.86 3.58
N ARG A 81 20.10 -9.46 2.48
CA ARG A 81 20.50 -8.07 2.29
C ARG A 81 19.26 -7.19 2.09
N THR A 82 19.16 -6.13 2.86
CA THR A 82 18.05 -5.18 2.79
C THR A 82 18.53 -3.83 2.27
N GLU A 83 17.82 -3.30 1.28
CA GLU A 83 18.01 -1.96 0.75
C GLU A 83 16.78 -1.11 1.04
N SER A 84 16.97 0.13 1.47
CA SER A 84 15.91 1.08 1.80
C SER A 84 15.89 2.26 0.84
N VAL A 85 14.78 3.01 0.85
CA VAL A 85 14.67 4.28 0.12
C VAL A 85 15.71 5.27 0.65
N THR A 86 16.47 5.86 -0.25
CA THR A 86 17.38 6.97 0.05
C THR A 86 16.80 8.28 -0.47
N LYS A 87 17.10 9.39 0.20
CA LYS A 87 16.73 10.74 -0.24
C LYS A 87 17.99 11.46 -0.71
N ILE A 88 17.99 11.87 -1.95
CA ILE A 88 19.06 12.67 -2.52
C ILE A 88 18.43 13.98 -3.00
N LEU A 89 18.87 15.12 -2.49
CA LEU A 89 18.34 16.44 -2.83
C LEU A 89 16.78 16.52 -2.76
N GLY A 90 16.18 15.88 -1.76
CA GLY A 90 14.71 15.84 -1.60
C GLY A 90 13.98 14.83 -2.49
N ILE A 91 14.65 14.22 -3.45
CA ILE A 91 14.09 13.20 -4.35
C ILE A 91 14.25 11.81 -3.69
N ARG A 92 13.16 11.02 -3.70
CA ARG A 92 13.18 9.64 -3.20
C ARG A 92 13.69 8.69 -4.26
N CYS A 93 14.82 8.06 -4.01
CA CYS A 93 15.40 6.98 -4.81
C CYS A 93 14.96 5.64 -4.21
N TYR A 94 14.12 4.91 -4.94
CA TYR A 94 13.64 3.61 -4.51
C TYR A 94 14.62 2.51 -4.93
N PRO A 95 14.87 1.51 -4.06
CA PRO A 95 15.77 0.40 -4.37
C PRO A 95 15.28 -0.41 -5.55
N LYS A 96 16.21 -1.02 -6.27
CA LYS A 96 15.92 -1.99 -7.32
C LYS A 96 15.50 -3.32 -6.72
N VAL A 97 14.62 -4.02 -7.40
CA VAL A 97 14.13 -5.32 -6.97
C VAL A 97 14.82 -6.41 -7.78
N TYR A 98 15.22 -7.48 -7.10
CA TYR A 98 15.87 -8.63 -7.69
C TYR A 98 14.97 -9.87 -7.58
N PRO A 99 15.21 -10.93 -8.39
CA PRO A 99 14.45 -12.16 -8.31
C PRO A 99 14.48 -12.76 -6.89
N GLY A 100 13.35 -13.24 -6.40
CA GLY A 100 13.18 -13.74 -5.03
C GLY A 100 13.14 -12.65 -3.95
N GLY A 101 13.17 -11.37 -4.35
CA GLY A 101 13.16 -10.26 -3.41
C GLY A 101 11.78 -10.00 -2.81
N THR A 102 11.75 -9.51 -1.56
CA THR A 102 10.54 -9.11 -0.86
C THR A 102 10.50 -7.60 -0.67
N ILE A 103 9.42 -6.97 -1.12
CA ILE A 103 9.16 -5.55 -0.93
C ILE A 103 8.29 -5.38 0.30
N THR A 104 8.75 -4.59 1.27
CA THR A 104 7.98 -4.27 2.48
C THR A 104 7.72 -2.77 2.54
N LEU A 105 6.50 -2.41 2.91
CA LEU A 105 6.04 -1.03 3.06
C LEU A 105 5.37 -0.89 4.44
N ARG A 106 5.66 0.18 5.16
CA ARG A 106 5.04 0.46 6.48
C ARG A 106 3.94 1.51 6.35
N ILE A 107 3.00 1.45 7.28
CA ILE A 107 1.98 2.48 7.46
C ILE A 107 2.53 3.54 8.43
N ASP A 108 2.30 4.79 8.12
CA ASP A 108 2.59 5.94 8.98
C ASP A 108 1.40 6.10 9.95
N GLN A 109 1.62 5.75 11.21
CA GLN A 109 0.58 5.75 12.25
C GLN A 109 0.02 7.17 12.48
N ASP A 110 0.87 8.19 12.45
CA ASP A 110 0.45 9.58 12.64
C ASP A 110 -0.53 10.04 11.55
N LYS A 111 -0.28 9.63 10.31
CA LYS A 111 -1.20 9.90 9.20
C LYS A 111 -2.48 9.10 9.28
N ARG A 112 -2.41 7.88 9.78
CA ARG A 112 -3.59 7.04 10.01
C ARG A 112 -4.50 7.68 11.04
N GLU A 113 -4.00 8.05 12.20
CA GLU A 113 -4.77 8.72 13.24
C GLU A 113 -5.40 10.04 12.79
N LYS A 114 -4.65 10.85 12.01
CA LYS A 114 -5.18 12.10 11.45
C LYS A 114 -6.36 11.84 10.51
N LEU A 115 -6.25 10.84 9.64
CA LEU A 115 -7.33 10.48 8.71
C LEU A 115 -8.54 9.88 9.43
N GLU A 116 -8.34 9.13 10.50
CA GLU A 116 -9.43 8.61 11.33
C GLU A 116 -10.16 9.75 12.04
N LYS A 117 -9.43 10.69 12.66
CA LYS A 117 -10.00 11.89 13.28
C LYS A 117 -10.73 12.81 12.27
N GLU A 118 -10.24 12.90 11.03
CA GLU A 118 -10.97 13.63 9.97
C GLU A 118 -12.27 12.94 9.58
N LYS A 119 -12.29 11.61 9.51
CA LYS A 119 -13.51 10.84 9.22
C LYS A 119 -14.55 10.95 10.34
N GLU A 120 -14.11 10.93 11.60
CA GLU A 120 -14.99 11.11 12.76
C GLU A 120 -15.63 12.51 12.82
N LYS A 121 -14.92 13.55 12.33
CA LYS A 121 -15.46 14.91 12.25
C LYS A 121 -16.55 15.08 11.21
N ILE A 122 -16.63 14.23 10.20
CA ILE A 122 -17.72 14.22 9.22
C ILE A 122 -18.88 13.41 9.81
N ASN A 123 -19.71 14.11 10.57
CA ASN A 123 -20.93 13.52 11.13
C ASN A 123 -21.96 13.38 10.00
N TRP A 124 -21.96 12.24 9.33
CA TRP A 124 -22.83 11.97 8.17
C TRP A 124 -24.31 12.10 8.52
N ASP A 125 -24.68 11.73 9.75
CA ASP A 125 -26.07 11.84 10.23
C ASP A 125 -26.51 13.30 10.30
N GLU A 126 -25.66 14.19 10.75
CA GLU A 126 -25.95 15.63 10.81
C GLU A 126 -25.94 16.27 9.41
N THR A 127 -25.04 15.85 8.54
CA THR A 127 -24.97 16.35 7.17
C THR A 127 -26.16 15.89 6.33
N LEU A 128 -26.57 14.62 6.47
CA LEU A 128 -27.76 14.07 5.83
C LEU A 128 -29.06 14.72 6.37
N SER A 129 -29.17 14.87 7.69
CA SER A 129 -30.37 15.50 8.28
C SER A 129 -30.52 16.95 7.87
N ARG A 130 -29.43 17.73 7.78
CA ARG A 130 -29.44 19.09 7.25
C ARG A 130 -29.84 19.17 5.77
N SER A 131 -29.32 18.25 4.95
CA SER A 131 -29.67 18.20 3.52
C SER A 131 -31.16 17.80 3.30
N LEU A 132 -31.63 16.82 4.06
CA LEU A 132 -33.06 16.40 4.02
C LEU A 132 -34.01 17.48 4.51
N SER A 133 -33.66 18.20 5.58
CA SER A 133 -34.49 19.31 6.09
C SER A 133 -34.56 20.47 5.10
N SER A 134 -33.52 20.77 4.37
CA SER A 134 -33.55 21.79 3.31
C SER A 134 -34.44 21.38 2.13
N LEU A 135 -34.37 20.10 1.72
CA LEU A 135 -35.26 19.58 0.66
C LEU A 135 -36.73 19.60 1.05
N THR A 136 -37.07 19.21 2.28
CA THR A 136 -38.46 19.28 2.76
C THR A 136 -38.98 20.69 2.83
N SER A 137 -38.14 21.66 3.19
CA SER A 137 -38.52 23.08 3.18
C SER A 137 -38.84 23.60 1.77
N VAL A 138 -38.04 23.24 0.78
CA VAL A 138 -38.25 23.61 -0.63
C VAL A 138 -39.54 22.98 -1.17
N ILE A 139 -39.80 21.71 -0.89
CA ILE A 139 -41.01 21.01 -1.30
C ILE A 139 -42.24 21.65 -0.67
N SER A 140 -42.16 22.00 0.62
CA SER A 140 -43.27 22.67 1.32
C SER A 140 -43.60 24.02 0.70
N ILE A 141 -42.61 24.81 0.29
CA ILE A 141 -42.79 26.10 -0.39
C ILE A 141 -43.45 25.89 -1.75
N ILE A 142 -43.03 24.92 -2.53
CA ILE A 142 -43.62 24.60 -3.84
C ILE A 142 -45.07 24.20 -3.70
N LEU A 143 -45.39 23.32 -2.74
CA LEU A 143 -46.79 22.91 -2.49
C LEU A 143 -47.67 24.06 -2.01
N LEU A 144 -47.11 25.01 -1.25
CA LEU A 144 -47.85 26.18 -0.78
C LEU A 144 -48.14 27.15 -1.92
N VAL A 145 -47.21 27.34 -2.84
CA VAL A 145 -47.39 28.18 -4.04
C VAL A 145 -48.42 27.56 -5.00
N ASP A 146 -48.41 26.24 -5.14
CA ASP A 146 -49.35 25.52 -6.01
C ASP A 146 -50.82 25.58 -5.45
N ARG A 147 -50.96 25.68 -4.14
CA ARG A 147 -52.28 25.82 -3.47
C ARG A 147 -52.87 27.24 -3.51
N LEU A 148 -52.02 28.22 -3.82
CA LEU A 148 -52.43 29.64 -3.91
C LEU A 148 -52.80 30.06 -5.34
N LYS A 149 -52.72 29.16 -6.30
CA LYS A 149 -53.22 29.31 -7.67
C LYS A 149 -54.61 28.69 -7.83
#